data_69e0b18358bd21e0d2a31b1d016fb258
#
_entry.id   69e0b18358bd21e0d2a31b1d016fb258
#
_cell.length_a   1.000
_cell.length_b   1.000
_cell.length_c   1.000
_cell.angle_alpha   90.00
_cell.angle_beta   90.00
_cell.angle_gamma   90.00
#
_symmetry.space_group_name_H-M   'P 1'
#
loop_
_entity.id
_entity.type
_entity.pdbx_description
1 polymer ?
#
loop_
_entity_poly.entity_id
_entity_poly.type
_entity_poly.pdbx_seq_one_letter_code
_entity_poly.pdbx_strand_id
1 'polypeptide(L)'
;GAADSWMRVLTHPETGVVLSVGRDSYRPPADLRRFVKWRAARCMAPGCHIPAARCEDDHTTAWEHGGETSSDNLCPLCVGHHHVKHHTPWKVTQSEPADGSLLWKSPTGRTYVVHPERRTPTFTPDRGTRLPNADAAPDEPPPF
;
A
#
# COMPACT_ATOMS: atom_id res chain seq x y z
N GLY A 1 -4.36 32.49 14.35
CA GLY A 1 -4.93 31.47 13.50
C GLY A 1 -3.96 30.31 13.41
N ALA A 2 -4.36 29.16 13.91
CA ALA A 2 -3.58 27.95 13.72
C ALA A 2 -3.51 27.69 12.21
N ALA A 3 -2.30 27.56 11.67
CA ALA A 3 -2.13 27.10 10.31
C ALA A 3 -2.70 25.68 10.24
N ASP A 4 -3.73 25.48 9.43
CA ASP A 4 -4.27 24.16 9.17
C ASP A 4 -3.15 23.29 8.60
N SER A 5 -2.83 22.19 9.30
CA SER A 5 -1.83 21.27 8.81
C SER A 5 -2.37 20.58 7.56
N TRP A 6 -1.70 20.74 6.44
CA TRP A 6 -2.04 20.05 5.21
C TRP A 6 -1.67 18.58 5.33
N MET A 7 -2.67 17.70 5.22
CA MET A 7 -2.45 16.25 5.12
C MET A 7 -2.32 15.86 3.65
N ARG A 8 -1.20 15.23 3.31
CA ARG A 8 -1.01 14.68 1.96
C ARG A 8 -1.74 13.34 1.85
N VAL A 9 -2.71 13.27 0.93
CA VAL A 9 -3.48 12.06 0.65
C VAL A 9 -3.26 11.67 -0.80
N LEU A 10 -2.78 10.47 -1.04
CA LEU A 10 -2.71 9.88 -2.39
C LEU A 10 -3.97 9.08 -2.65
N THR A 11 -4.66 9.38 -3.75
CA THR A 11 -5.88 8.67 -4.16
C THR A 11 -5.72 8.02 -5.52
N HIS A 12 -6.48 6.95 -5.75
CA HIS A 12 -6.56 6.33 -7.07
C HIS A 12 -7.29 7.28 -8.03
N PRO A 13 -6.73 7.58 -9.21
CA PRO A 13 -7.24 8.64 -10.08
C PRO A 13 -8.68 8.39 -10.60
N GLU A 14 -9.05 7.13 -10.81
CA GLU A 14 -10.38 6.78 -11.34
C GLU A 14 -11.43 6.55 -10.26
N THR A 15 -11.04 5.98 -9.11
CA THR A 15 -12.00 5.56 -8.08
C THR A 15 -12.04 6.48 -6.88
N GLY A 16 -11.06 7.38 -6.72
CA GLY A 16 -10.93 8.25 -5.55
C GLY A 16 -10.56 7.52 -4.26
N VAL A 17 -10.30 6.20 -4.31
CA VAL A 17 -9.91 5.42 -3.13
C VAL A 17 -8.60 5.93 -2.57
N VAL A 18 -8.54 6.17 -1.25
CA VAL A 18 -7.31 6.58 -0.56
C VAL A 18 -6.30 5.44 -0.61
N LEU A 19 -5.14 5.70 -1.21
CA LEU A 19 -4.05 4.74 -1.35
C LEU A 19 -2.92 4.98 -0.34
N SER A 20 -2.76 6.21 0.15
CA SER A 20 -1.74 6.56 1.13
C SER A 20 -2.11 7.82 1.88
N VAL A 21 -1.79 7.84 3.17
CA VAL A 21 -1.79 9.02 4.04
C VAL A 21 -0.37 9.29 4.58
N GLY A 22 0.63 8.59 4.04
CA GLY A 22 2.03 8.77 4.43
C GLY A 22 2.28 8.53 5.92
N ARG A 23 2.96 9.47 6.56
CA ARG A 23 3.28 9.46 7.99
C ARG A 23 2.35 10.33 8.83
N ASP A 24 1.30 10.88 8.26
CA ASP A 24 0.37 11.76 8.99
C ASP A 24 -0.57 10.99 9.93
N SER A 25 -0.82 9.72 9.63
CA SER A 25 -1.65 8.85 10.48
C SER A 25 -1.12 7.42 10.54
N TYR A 26 -0.93 6.93 11.76
CA TYR A 26 -0.63 5.52 12.00
C TYR A 26 -1.80 4.61 11.62
N ARG A 27 -3.02 5.03 11.98
CA ARG A 27 -4.23 4.24 11.68
C ARG A 27 -4.67 4.50 10.24
N PRO A 28 -4.79 3.45 9.43
CA PRO A 28 -5.26 3.63 8.06
C PRO A 28 -6.73 4.09 8.05
N PRO A 29 -7.09 5.02 7.15
CA PRO A 29 -8.49 5.38 6.91
C PRO A 29 -9.34 4.16 6.51
N ALA A 30 -10.64 4.25 6.74
CA ALA A 30 -11.56 3.14 6.49
C ALA A 30 -11.52 2.63 5.03
N ASP A 31 -11.38 3.54 4.07
CA ASP A 31 -11.31 3.19 2.65
C ASP A 31 -10.02 2.45 2.30
N LEU A 32 -8.88 2.88 2.84
CA LEU A 32 -7.60 2.21 2.66
C LEU A 32 -7.63 0.81 3.27
N ARG A 33 -8.17 0.65 4.48
CA ARG A 33 -8.36 -0.67 5.11
C ARG A 33 -9.24 -1.58 4.28
N ARG A 34 -10.36 -1.06 3.78
CA ARG A 34 -11.29 -1.80 2.91
C ARG A 34 -10.58 -2.28 1.65
N PHE A 35 -9.82 -1.38 1.01
CA PHE A 35 -9.07 -1.70 -0.20
C PHE A 35 -8.04 -2.80 0.05
N VAL A 36 -7.20 -2.67 1.10
CA VAL A 36 -6.16 -3.65 1.44
C VAL A 36 -6.78 -5.02 1.74
N LYS A 37 -7.86 -5.07 2.53
CA LYS A 37 -8.56 -6.32 2.85
C LYS A 37 -9.27 -6.93 1.66
N TRP A 38 -9.89 -6.11 0.82
CA TRP A 38 -10.52 -6.58 -0.42
C TRP A 38 -9.49 -7.17 -1.39
N ARG A 39 -8.36 -6.50 -1.56
CA ARG A 39 -7.27 -6.97 -2.42
C ARG A 39 -6.74 -8.32 -1.96
N ALA A 40 -6.47 -8.46 -0.69
CA ALA A 40 -5.90 -9.67 -0.12
C ALA A 40 -6.90 -10.82 0.01
N ALA A 41 -8.16 -10.53 0.35
CA ALA A 41 -9.25 -11.46 0.67
C ALA A 41 -9.00 -12.36 1.89
N ARG A 42 -7.75 -12.65 2.25
CA ARG A 42 -7.33 -13.50 3.37
C ARG A 42 -6.04 -12.99 4.02
N CYS A 43 -5.67 -13.62 5.12
CA CYS A 43 -4.37 -13.40 5.75
C CYS A 43 -3.22 -13.62 4.75
N MET A 44 -2.29 -12.69 4.70
CA MET A 44 -1.16 -12.68 3.76
C MET A 44 0.07 -13.46 4.27
N ALA A 45 -0.16 -14.51 5.04
CA ALA A 45 0.87 -15.47 5.44
C ALA A 45 0.80 -16.75 4.59
N PRO A 46 1.94 -17.43 4.38
CA PRO A 46 1.98 -18.65 3.57
C PRO A 46 0.99 -19.71 4.06
N GLY A 47 0.12 -20.20 3.17
CA GLY A 47 -0.84 -21.25 3.45
C GLY A 47 -1.98 -20.89 4.41
N CYS A 48 -2.13 -19.61 4.80
CA CYS A 48 -3.20 -19.19 5.71
C CYS A 48 -4.49 -18.87 4.94
N HIS A 49 -5.62 -19.39 5.43
CA HIS A 49 -6.94 -19.21 4.83
C HIS A 49 -7.90 -18.36 5.68
N ILE A 50 -7.41 -17.74 6.76
CA ILE A 50 -8.25 -16.87 7.60
C ILE A 50 -8.69 -15.65 6.77
N PRO A 51 -10.02 -15.38 6.66
CA PRO A 51 -10.52 -14.24 5.90
C PRO A 51 -9.94 -12.91 6.39
N ALA A 52 -9.62 -12.01 5.44
CA ALA A 52 -9.05 -10.70 5.75
C ALA A 52 -9.91 -9.85 6.69
N ALA A 53 -11.25 -10.05 6.67
CA ALA A 53 -12.16 -9.39 7.60
C ALA A 53 -11.85 -9.70 9.08
N ARG A 54 -11.23 -10.84 9.36
CA ARG A 54 -10.81 -11.28 10.70
C ARG A 54 -9.34 -11.00 11.01
N CYS A 55 -8.66 -10.30 10.12
CA CYS A 55 -7.25 -9.95 10.23
C CYS A 55 -7.07 -8.53 10.74
N GLU A 56 -5.92 -8.30 11.36
CA GLU A 56 -5.44 -6.97 11.72
C GLU A 56 -4.75 -6.33 10.52
N ASP A 57 -4.77 -5.00 10.46
CA ASP A 57 -4.02 -4.25 9.44
C ASP A 57 -2.59 -4.06 9.94
N ASP A 58 -1.62 -4.67 9.27
CA ASP A 58 -0.23 -4.65 9.66
C ASP A 58 0.62 -3.81 8.69
N HIS A 59 1.53 -3.01 9.24
CA HIS A 59 2.55 -2.31 8.47
C HIS A 59 3.72 -3.26 8.17
N THR A 60 3.95 -3.59 6.89
CA THR A 60 5.04 -4.50 6.51
C THR A 60 6.40 -3.98 6.97
N THR A 61 6.72 -2.72 6.66
CA THR A 61 7.74 -1.96 7.37
C THR A 61 7.07 -1.27 8.55
N ALA A 62 7.51 -1.60 9.77
CA ALA A 62 6.88 -1.08 10.98
C ALA A 62 6.91 0.45 11.04
N TRP A 63 5.85 1.03 11.58
CA TRP A 63 5.72 2.48 11.74
C TRP A 63 6.91 3.11 12.48
N GLU A 64 7.37 2.47 13.53
CA GLU A 64 8.54 2.89 14.32
C GLU A 64 9.84 2.89 13.51
N HIS A 65 9.90 2.12 12.42
CA HIS A 65 11.04 2.05 11.50
C HIS A 65 10.84 2.90 10.24
N GLY A 66 9.92 3.85 10.26
CA GLY A 66 9.68 4.77 9.14
C GLY A 66 8.66 4.28 8.11
N GLY A 67 7.98 3.17 8.34
CA GLY A 67 6.92 2.68 7.46
C GLY A 67 5.77 3.66 7.35
N GLU A 68 5.26 3.84 6.13
CA GLU A 68 4.11 4.70 5.85
C GLU A 68 2.80 3.94 5.93
N THR A 69 1.71 4.64 6.18
CA THR A 69 0.35 4.10 6.07
C THR A 69 -0.11 4.24 4.63
N SER A 70 0.17 3.22 3.84
CA SER A 70 -0.10 3.17 2.40
C SER A 70 -0.50 1.76 1.96
N SER A 71 -1.16 1.66 0.81
CA SER A 71 -1.50 0.39 0.19
C SER A 71 -0.28 -0.51 -0.06
N ASP A 72 0.88 0.11 -0.28
CA ASP A 72 2.13 -0.57 -0.59
C ASP A 72 2.90 -1.02 0.65
N ASN A 73 2.44 -0.61 1.83
CA ASN A 73 3.04 -0.99 3.10
C ASN A 73 2.06 -1.65 4.08
N LEU A 74 0.80 -1.83 3.69
CA LEU A 74 -0.21 -2.48 4.53
C LEU A 74 -0.60 -3.86 4.00
N CYS A 75 -0.80 -4.79 4.92
CA CYS A 75 -1.32 -6.12 4.62
C CYS A 75 -2.19 -6.64 5.78
N PRO A 76 -3.22 -7.49 5.51
CA PRO A 76 -3.97 -8.14 6.56
C PRO A 76 -3.23 -9.38 7.05
N LEU A 77 -2.96 -9.44 8.35
CA LEU A 77 -2.44 -10.63 9.02
C LEU A 77 -3.40 -11.06 10.15
N CYS A 78 -3.68 -12.35 10.25
CA CYS A 78 -4.40 -12.86 11.41
C CYS A 78 -3.53 -12.71 12.67
N VAL A 79 -4.16 -12.70 13.83
CA VAL A 79 -3.47 -12.50 15.12
C VAL A 79 -2.25 -13.39 15.28
N GLY A 80 -2.35 -14.69 14.90
CA GLY A 80 -1.22 -15.63 14.98
C GLY A 80 -0.05 -15.23 14.09
N HIS A 81 -0.31 -14.86 12.83
CA HIS A 81 0.76 -14.49 11.89
C HIS A 81 1.29 -13.07 12.11
N HIS A 82 0.47 -12.17 12.62
CA HIS A 82 0.92 -10.87 13.11
C HIS A 82 1.93 -11.06 14.26
N HIS A 83 1.61 -11.96 15.22
CA HIS A 83 2.53 -12.33 16.29
C HIS A 83 3.83 -12.96 15.76
N VAL A 84 3.74 -13.91 14.81
CA VAL A 84 4.93 -14.54 14.18
C VAL A 84 5.84 -13.48 13.57
N LYS A 85 5.29 -12.53 12.81
CA LYS A 85 6.07 -11.46 12.17
C LYS A 85 6.80 -10.59 13.20
N HIS A 86 6.14 -10.21 14.29
CA HIS A 86 6.70 -9.25 15.27
C HIS A 86 7.55 -9.87 16.37
N HIS A 87 7.37 -11.15 16.66
CA HIS A 87 8.01 -11.79 17.83
C HIS A 87 8.88 -13.00 17.48
N THR A 88 9.14 -13.24 16.22
CA THR A 88 10.02 -14.34 15.78
C THR A 88 11.03 -13.86 14.73
N PRO A 89 12.07 -14.66 14.41
CA PRO A 89 13.04 -14.31 13.38
C PRO A 89 12.54 -14.33 11.93
N TRP A 90 11.23 -14.56 11.69
CA TRP A 90 10.65 -14.42 10.36
C TRP A 90 10.75 -12.98 9.87
N LYS A 91 11.08 -12.80 8.60
CA LYS A 91 11.12 -11.50 7.95
C LYS A 91 10.06 -11.42 6.87
N VAL A 92 9.35 -10.30 6.82
CA VAL A 92 8.30 -10.04 5.83
C VAL A 92 8.58 -8.71 5.16
N THR A 93 8.59 -8.71 3.83
CA THR A 93 8.76 -7.52 3.01
C THR A 93 7.72 -7.48 1.90
N GLN A 94 7.40 -6.29 1.41
CA GLN A 94 6.64 -6.17 0.17
C GLN A 94 7.50 -6.66 -0.99
N SER A 95 6.90 -7.28 -1.99
CA SER A 95 7.58 -7.62 -3.24
C SER A 95 7.73 -6.39 -4.13
N GLU A 96 8.65 -6.48 -5.08
CA GLU A 96 8.83 -5.46 -6.12
C GLU A 96 8.39 -6.02 -7.49
N PRO A 97 7.51 -5.32 -8.21
CA PRO A 97 6.81 -4.07 -7.87
C PRO A 97 5.76 -4.27 -6.76
N ALA A 98 5.37 -3.20 -6.10
CA ALA A 98 4.42 -3.22 -4.96
C ALA A 98 2.98 -3.53 -5.41
N ASP A 99 2.72 -4.77 -5.78
CA ASP A 99 1.40 -5.28 -6.22
C ASP A 99 0.55 -5.82 -5.05
N GLY A 100 1.03 -5.64 -3.82
CA GLY A 100 0.45 -6.20 -2.60
C GLY A 100 0.94 -7.60 -2.26
N SER A 101 1.84 -8.17 -3.05
CA SER A 101 2.47 -9.45 -2.74
C SER A 101 3.51 -9.30 -1.64
N LEU A 102 3.62 -10.32 -0.77
CA LEU A 102 4.58 -10.35 0.32
C LEU A 102 5.62 -11.44 0.10
N LEU A 103 6.86 -11.13 0.45
CA LEU A 103 7.95 -12.08 0.57
C LEU A 103 8.18 -12.41 2.03
N TRP A 104 7.92 -13.65 2.41
CA TRP A 104 8.22 -14.20 3.73
C TRP A 104 9.53 -14.97 3.69
N LYS A 105 10.46 -14.65 4.59
CA LYS A 105 11.71 -15.37 4.76
C LYS A 105 11.76 -16.05 6.13
N SER A 106 11.89 -17.37 6.12
CA SER A 106 12.00 -18.15 7.35
C SER A 106 13.36 -17.97 8.03
N PRO A 107 13.49 -18.32 9.34
CA PRO A 107 14.77 -18.32 10.03
C PRO A 107 15.83 -19.22 9.38
N THR A 108 15.40 -20.25 8.66
CA THR A 108 16.29 -21.18 7.92
C THR A 108 16.65 -20.66 6.53
N GLY A 109 16.21 -19.45 6.15
CA GLY A 109 16.53 -18.82 4.87
C GLY A 109 15.60 -19.18 3.71
N ARG A 110 14.58 -20.03 3.92
CA ARG A 110 13.58 -20.32 2.89
C ARG A 110 12.67 -19.12 2.65
N THR A 111 12.33 -18.89 1.40
CA THR A 111 11.46 -17.78 0.98
C THR A 111 10.14 -18.29 0.43
N TYR A 112 9.07 -17.55 0.73
CA TYR A 112 7.71 -17.84 0.29
C TYR A 112 7.10 -16.54 -0.24
N VAL A 113 6.61 -16.55 -1.49
CA VAL A 113 5.87 -15.41 -2.04
C VAL A 113 4.39 -15.66 -1.84
N VAL A 114 3.70 -14.70 -1.24
CA VAL A 114 2.25 -14.73 -1.05
C VAL A 114 1.63 -13.64 -1.88
N HIS A 115 0.82 -14.02 -2.85
CA HIS A 115 0.10 -13.08 -3.69
C HIS A 115 -1.28 -12.79 -3.10
N PRO A 116 -1.77 -11.53 -3.22
CA PRO A 116 -3.16 -11.24 -2.93
C PRO A 116 -4.07 -11.95 -3.93
N GLU A 117 -5.30 -12.25 -3.52
CA GLU A 117 -6.30 -12.87 -4.42
C GLU A 117 -6.62 -11.98 -5.63
N ARG A 118 -6.60 -10.66 -5.42
CA ARG A 118 -6.84 -9.65 -6.46
C ARG A 118 -5.59 -8.81 -6.64
N ARG A 119 -4.89 -9.04 -7.74
CA ARG A 119 -3.74 -8.20 -8.10
C ARG A 119 -4.26 -6.89 -8.66
N THR A 120 -3.83 -5.79 -8.07
CA THR A 120 -4.05 -4.46 -8.64
C THR A 120 -2.86 -4.10 -9.52
N PRO A 121 -3.10 -3.50 -10.70
CA PRO A 121 -2.01 -2.97 -11.50
C PRO A 121 -1.20 -1.95 -10.68
N THR A 122 0.11 -2.09 -10.67
CA THR A 122 0.98 -1.06 -10.11
C THR A 122 0.97 0.13 -11.06
N PHE A 123 0.54 1.27 -10.56
CA PHE A 123 0.69 2.53 -11.27
C PHE A 123 2.10 3.06 -10.98
N THR A 124 3.06 2.73 -11.82
CA THR A 124 4.34 3.45 -11.85
C THR A 124 4.10 4.75 -12.59
N PRO A 125 4.18 5.92 -11.94
CA PRO A 125 4.16 7.16 -12.68
C PRO A 125 5.32 7.11 -13.68
N ASP A 126 5.03 7.27 -14.97
CA ASP A 126 6.06 7.43 -15.98
C ASP A 126 6.89 8.67 -15.61
N ARG A 127 8.12 8.44 -15.16
CA ARG A 127 9.07 9.52 -14.85
C ARG A 127 9.55 10.25 -16.10
N GLY A 128 9.08 9.87 -17.28
CA GLY A 128 9.50 10.42 -18.58
C GLY A 128 8.53 11.41 -19.21
N THR A 129 7.28 11.45 -18.79
CA THR A 129 6.31 12.40 -19.36
C THR A 129 6.39 13.73 -18.60
N ARG A 130 7.32 14.59 -19.03
CA ARG A 130 7.27 16.00 -18.70
C ARG A 130 5.90 16.51 -19.15
N LEU A 131 5.05 16.92 -18.20
CA LEU A 131 3.82 17.61 -18.55
C LEU A 131 4.17 18.75 -19.51
N PRO A 132 3.40 18.93 -20.60
CA PRO A 132 3.62 20.07 -21.49
C PRO A 132 3.56 21.33 -20.65
N ASN A 133 4.53 22.21 -20.90
CA ASN A 133 4.76 23.43 -20.15
C ASN A 133 3.46 24.21 -20.03
N ALA A 134 2.98 24.45 -18.82
CA ALA A 134 1.77 25.27 -18.58
C ALA A 134 1.95 26.74 -18.99
N ASP A 135 3.18 27.12 -19.41
CA ASP A 135 3.54 28.44 -19.89
C ASP A 135 3.58 28.55 -21.41
N ALA A 136 3.11 27.56 -22.15
CA ALA A 136 2.86 27.72 -23.58
C ALA A 136 1.68 28.70 -23.75
N ALA A 137 1.95 29.86 -24.26
CA ALA A 137 0.94 30.85 -24.62
C ALA A 137 -0.15 30.18 -25.49
N PRO A 138 -1.43 30.55 -25.30
CA PRO A 138 -2.50 29.97 -26.12
C PRO A 138 -2.22 30.24 -27.59
N ASP A 139 -2.21 29.16 -28.38
CA ASP A 139 -2.13 29.25 -29.82
C ASP A 139 -3.29 30.15 -30.33
N GLU A 140 -2.92 31.01 -31.25
CA GLU A 140 -3.82 31.93 -31.91
C GLU A 140 -5.07 31.20 -32.45
N PRO A 141 -6.28 31.76 -32.27
CA PRO A 141 -7.50 31.07 -32.74
C PRO A 141 -7.46 30.93 -34.26
N PRO A 142 -7.96 29.81 -34.82
CA PRO A 142 -7.96 29.59 -36.25
C PRO A 142 -8.75 30.69 -36.97
N PRO A 143 -8.29 31.14 -38.13
CA PRO A 143 -9.04 32.07 -38.96
C PRO A 143 -10.33 31.37 -39.43
N PHE A 144 -11.43 32.10 -39.38
CA PHE A 144 -12.82 31.67 -39.65
C PHE A 144 -12.99 30.90 -40.95
#